data_04e9f4d40e1000c3446d4edd8c72fa6d
#
_entry.id   04e9f4d40e1000c3446d4edd8c72fa6d
#
_cell.length_a   1.000
_cell.length_b   1.000
_cell.length_c   1.000
_cell.angle_alpha   90.00
_cell.angle_beta   90.00
_cell.angle_gamma   90.00
#
_symmetry.space_group_name_H-M   'P 1'
#
loop_
_entity.id
_entity.type
_entity.pdbx_description
1 polymer ?
#
loop_
_entity_poly.entity_id
_entity_poly.type
_entity_poly.pdbx_seq_one_letter_code
_entity_poly.pdbx_strand_id
1 'polypeptide(L)'
;MNVENRLKNIINEWFYSEPLLFASACSHVLMENSQMNVPVRSGCLRIEFNPSLLENCSDRNLSEYLKIEVYRILLQHPYRREPYSANKNILLLASDATINQFYKTEVRLEGVEYLKSLAKRFKELENPLGEEWAGTEEEKFFMRNLNIDRRTGRFYAEDNLSFEDWYKWIFFLVKHISTEGQSAGNSVYAEKDAFVSDAADLWEENEEAQENIQKNIQKVEIDGGWGELGGGLKREIQNQADFSMDYRRALSQFRQNIVSASRNLTRMKPSRRFGFKAMGSRYQRKANVLIAVDVSGSITDESFNRFFHAINNIFFLGIIEKIDVIFFDTTLKFSTPVSIKKKISLKEIQGRGGTNFQCAVDFFTSHKEYNGLIIFTDGQGNPPVMRSSQNVLWILTTRLDYENSRPWINLLPGNKSTYMPF
;
A
#
# COMPACT_ATOMS: atom_id res chain seq x y z
N MET A 1 -19.96 -33.65 -11.98
CA MET A 1 -19.50 -32.43 -12.71
C MET A 1 -18.13 -32.06 -12.13
N ASN A 2 -17.11 -31.83 -12.96
CA ASN A 2 -15.78 -31.48 -12.46
C ASN A 2 -15.85 -30.14 -11.69
N VAL A 3 -15.07 -29.99 -10.61
CA VAL A 3 -15.00 -28.78 -9.77
C VAL A 3 -14.73 -27.53 -10.61
N GLU A 4 -13.82 -27.61 -11.56
CA GLU A 4 -13.52 -26.50 -12.47
C GLU A 4 -14.74 -25.99 -13.23
N ASN A 5 -15.57 -26.89 -13.76
CA ASN A 5 -16.79 -26.52 -14.49
C ASN A 5 -17.83 -25.90 -13.57
N ARG A 6 -17.91 -26.37 -12.30
CA ARG A 6 -18.81 -25.76 -11.31
C ARG A 6 -18.36 -24.33 -10.98
N LEU A 7 -17.05 -24.11 -10.76
CA LEU A 7 -16.50 -22.77 -10.52
C LEU A 7 -16.73 -21.82 -11.70
N LYS A 8 -16.50 -22.30 -12.95
CA LYS A 8 -16.78 -21.52 -14.15
C LYS A 8 -18.25 -21.14 -14.27
N ASN A 9 -19.17 -22.06 -13.95
CA ASN A 9 -20.61 -21.76 -13.97
C ASN A 9 -20.97 -20.69 -12.93
N ILE A 10 -20.45 -20.77 -11.71
CA ILE A 10 -20.65 -19.76 -10.67
C ILE A 10 -20.16 -18.38 -11.14
N ILE A 11 -18.94 -18.33 -11.72
CA ILE A 11 -18.41 -17.06 -12.27
C ILE A 11 -19.32 -16.52 -13.39
N ASN A 12 -19.82 -17.38 -14.26
CA ASN A 12 -20.73 -16.96 -15.35
C ASN A 12 -22.08 -16.42 -14.83
N GLU A 13 -22.62 -16.97 -13.73
CA GLU A 13 -23.83 -16.46 -13.08
C GLU A 13 -23.63 -15.03 -12.56
N TRP A 14 -22.44 -14.66 -12.14
CA TRP A 14 -22.11 -13.30 -11.67
C TRP A 14 -22.18 -12.25 -12.78
N PHE A 15 -22.16 -12.65 -14.05
CA PHE A 15 -22.25 -11.70 -15.17
C PHE A 15 -23.46 -10.77 -15.06
N TYR A 16 -24.59 -11.29 -14.58
CA TYR A 16 -25.82 -10.52 -14.43
C TYR A 16 -26.06 -10.01 -13.00
N SER A 17 -25.67 -10.78 -11.99
CA SER A 17 -25.94 -10.45 -10.60
C SER A 17 -24.85 -9.59 -9.95
N GLU A 18 -23.58 -9.85 -10.28
CA GLU A 18 -22.41 -9.28 -9.63
C GLU A 18 -21.34 -8.89 -10.68
N PRO A 19 -21.60 -7.89 -11.54
CA PRO A 19 -20.72 -7.57 -12.68
C PRO A 19 -19.27 -7.26 -12.30
N LEU A 20 -19.05 -6.62 -11.14
CA LEU A 20 -17.72 -6.32 -10.65
C LEU A 20 -16.94 -7.59 -10.25
N LEU A 21 -17.60 -8.53 -9.58
CA LEU A 21 -17.01 -9.82 -9.22
C LEU A 21 -16.67 -10.63 -10.47
N PHE A 22 -17.60 -10.64 -11.45
CA PHE A 22 -17.38 -11.28 -12.74
C PHE A 22 -16.15 -10.71 -13.45
N ALA A 23 -16.09 -9.39 -13.63
CA ALA A 23 -14.99 -8.72 -14.32
C ALA A 23 -13.63 -8.98 -13.63
N SER A 24 -13.63 -8.98 -12.30
CA SER A 24 -12.42 -9.23 -11.50
C SER A 24 -11.98 -10.68 -11.56
N ALA A 25 -12.91 -11.65 -11.50
CA ALA A 25 -12.60 -13.06 -11.65
C ALA A 25 -12.09 -13.36 -13.08
N CYS A 26 -12.72 -12.79 -14.13
CA CYS A 26 -12.30 -12.98 -15.52
C CYS A 26 -10.95 -12.32 -15.86
N SER A 27 -10.46 -11.38 -15.05
CA SER A 27 -9.10 -10.82 -15.22
C SER A 27 -8.00 -11.75 -14.73
N HIS A 28 -8.35 -12.91 -14.16
CA HIS A 28 -7.45 -13.89 -13.59
C HIS A 28 -7.64 -15.26 -14.28
N VAL A 29 -6.56 -16.02 -14.37
CA VAL A 29 -6.61 -17.39 -14.92
C VAL A 29 -7.02 -18.35 -13.81
N LEU A 30 -8.10 -19.11 -14.03
CA LEU A 30 -8.50 -20.19 -13.11
C LEU A 30 -7.62 -21.44 -13.38
N MET A 31 -6.92 -21.92 -12.34
CA MET A 31 -5.96 -23.03 -12.44
C MET A 31 -6.18 -24.07 -11.34
N GLU A 32 -6.10 -25.33 -11.72
CA GLU A 32 -6.08 -26.45 -10.78
C GLU A 32 -4.70 -26.61 -10.14
N ASN A 33 -4.67 -26.75 -8.80
CA ASN A 33 -3.46 -27.06 -8.05
C ASN A 33 -3.78 -27.97 -6.86
N SER A 34 -3.53 -29.29 -7.05
CA SER A 34 -3.82 -30.30 -6.03
C SER A 34 -2.77 -30.39 -4.91
N GLN A 35 -1.68 -29.59 -4.97
CA GLN A 35 -0.63 -29.62 -3.95
C GLN A 35 -0.81 -28.60 -2.85
N MET A 36 -1.72 -27.65 -3.02
CA MET A 36 -1.98 -26.62 -2.01
C MET A 36 -2.85 -27.15 -0.87
N ASN A 37 -2.68 -26.58 0.32
CA ASN A 37 -3.41 -26.98 1.52
C ASN A 37 -4.69 -26.16 1.76
N VAL A 38 -4.93 -25.12 0.96
CA VAL A 38 -6.12 -24.29 1.03
C VAL A 38 -7.09 -24.56 -0.12
N PRO A 39 -8.40 -24.36 0.07
CA PRO A 39 -9.39 -24.65 -0.97
C PRO A 39 -9.23 -23.81 -2.23
N VAL A 40 -9.03 -22.50 -2.08
CA VAL A 40 -8.83 -21.52 -3.16
C VAL A 40 -7.82 -20.48 -2.69
N ARG A 41 -6.99 -19.97 -3.59
CA ARG A 41 -6.09 -18.84 -3.35
C ARG A 41 -5.93 -17.98 -4.59
N SER A 42 -5.59 -16.71 -4.41
CA SER A 42 -5.39 -15.76 -5.50
C SER A 42 -4.04 -15.05 -5.41
N GLY A 43 -3.50 -14.67 -6.58
CA GLY A 43 -2.25 -13.93 -6.73
C GLY A 43 -1.62 -14.20 -8.10
N CYS A 44 -0.57 -13.50 -8.48
CA CYS A 44 0.11 -13.67 -9.77
C CYS A 44 -0.85 -13.71 -10.98
N LEU A 45 -1.92 -12.90 -10.97
CA LEU A 45 -2.98 -12.86 -12.01
C LEU A 45 -3.70 -14.21 -12.22
N ARG A 46 -3.76 -15.07 -11.19
CA ARG A 46 -4.45 -16.35 -11.23
C ARG A 46 -5.23 -16.62 -9.96
N ILE A 47 -6.25 -17.45 -10.08
CA ILE A 47 -7.02 -18.05 -8.99
C ILE A 47 -6.74 -19.55 -9.05
N GLU A 48 -6.07 -20.08 -8.05
CA GLU A 48 -5.79 -21.51 -7.92
C GLU A 48 -6.82 -22.17 -7.01
N PHE A 49 -7.23 -23.39 -7.37
CA PHE A 49 -8.17 -24.17 -6.56
C PHE A 49 -7.69 -25.61 -6.39
N ASN A 50 -7.95 -26.21 -5.22
CA ASN A 50 -7.66 -27.62 -4.95
C ASN A 50 -8.95 -28.45 -5.10
N PRO A 51 -9.07 -29.28 -6.17
CA PRO A 51 -10.28 -30.06 -6.40
C PRO A 51 -10.59 -31.03 -5.27
N SER A 52 -9.57 -31.64 -4.64
CA SER A 52 -9.77 -32.61 -3.56
C SER A 52 -10.44 -32.01 -2.33
N LEU A 53 -10.16 -30.74 -2.03
CA LEU A 53 -10.77 -30.02 -0.91
C LEU A 53 -12.17 -29.50 -1.24
N LEU A 54 -12.48 -29.30 -2.52
CA LEU A 54 -13.71 -28.70 -3.01
C LEU A 54 -14.74 -29.69 -3.53
N GLU A 55 -14.36 -30.96 -3.77
CA GLU A 55 -15.23 -31.96 -4.40
C GLU A 55 -16.56 -32.14 -3.68
N ASN A 56 -16.53 -32.18 -2.35
CA ASN A 56 -17.72 -32.38 -1.51
C ASN A 56 -18.41 -31.07 -1.09
N CYS A 57 -17.93 -29.91 -1.54
CA CYS A 57 -18.53 -28.63 -1.23
C CYS A 57 -19.81 -28.40 -2.05
N SER A 58 -20.80 -27.74 -1.42
CA SER A 58 -21.97 -27.24 -2.15
C SER A 58 -21.59 -26.09 -3.07
N ASP A 59 -22.39 -25.82 -4.14
CA ASP A 59 -22.14 -24.69 -5.04
C ASP A 59 -22.18 -23.34 -4.28
N ARG A 60 -23.00 -23.27 -3.23
CA ARG A 60 -23.03 -22.12 -2.34
C ARG A 60 -21.67 -21.87 -1.65
N ASN A 61 -21.08 -22.93 -1.09
CA ASN A 61 -19.77 -22.81 -0.44
C ASN A 61 -18.66 -22.54 -1.47
N LEU A 62 -18.73 -23.12 -2.68
CA LEU A 62 -17.80 -22.81 -3.76
C LEU A 62 -17.89 -21.33 -4.15
N SER A 63 -19.09 -20.79 -4.27
CA SER A 63 -19.32 -19.37 -4.53
C SER A 63 -18.73 -18.49 -3.42
N GLU A 64 -18.88 -18.89 -2.15
CA GLU A 64 -18.31 -18.14 -1.02
C GLU A 64 -16.78 -18.13 -1.04
N TYR A 65 -16.12 -19.27 -1.29
CA TYR A 65 -14.66 -19.31 -1.43
C TYR A 65 -14.17 -18.40 -2.56
N LEU A 66 -14.83 -18.45 -3.72
CA LEU A 66 -14.50 -17.57 -4.83
C LEU A 66 -14.72 -16.09 -4.51
N LYS A 67 -15.85 -15.75 -3.85
CA LYS A 67 -16.14 -14.37 -3.44
C LYS A 67 -15.05 -13.80 -2.52
N ILE A 68 -14.59 -14.57 -1.55
CA ILE A 68 -13.53 -14.17 -0.64
C ILE A 68 -12.26 -13.81 -1.42
N GLU A 69 -11.84 -14.68 -2.35
CA GLU A 69 -10.64 -14.41 -3.15
C GLU A 69 -10.83 -13.21 -4.09
N VAL A 70 -12.00 -13.06 -4.68
CA VAL A 70 -12.29 -11.88 -5.52
C VAL A 70 -12.35 -10.60 -4.67
N TYR A 71 -12.80 -10.65 -3.43
CA TYR A 71 -12.72 -9.49 -2.53
C TYR A 71 -11.27 -9.15 -2.17
N ARG A 72 -10.39 -10.16 -1.94
CA ARG A 72 -8.96 -9.91 -1.77
C ARG A 72 -8.35 -9.22 -2.99
N ILE A 73 -8.72 -9.68 -4.20
CA ILE A 73 -8.30 -9.08 -5.47
C ILE A 73 -8.79 -7.61 -5.55
N LEU A 74 -10.07 -7.35 -5.32
CA LEU A 74 -10.66 -6.02 -5.38
C LEU A 74 -10.06 -5.05 -4.35
N LEU A 75 -9.74 -5.55 -3.17
CA LEU A 75 -9.02 -4.82 -2.13
C LEU A 75 -7.50 -4.77 -2.42
N GLN A 76 -7.05 -5.35 -3.51
CA GLN A 76 -5.66 -5.39 -3.97
C GLN A 76 -4.69 -6.06 -2.98
N HIS A 77 -5.16 -6.82 -1.99
CA HIS A 77 -4.31 -7.47 -0.99
C HIS A 77 -3.21 -8.34 -1.61
N PRO A 78 -3.48 -9.18 -2.66
CA PRO A 78 -2.45 -10.02 -3.29
C PRO A 78 -1.42 -9.25 -4.11
N TYR A 79 -1.69 -7.99 -4.48
CA TYR A 79 -0.88 -7.23 -5.44
C TYR A 79 -0.25 -5.98 -4.86
N ARG A 80 -0.47 -5.73 -3.58
CA ARG A 80 0.12 -4.57 -2.90
C ARG A 80 1.60 -4.78 -2.70
N ARG A 81 2.28 -3.65 -2.61
CA ARG A 81 3.64 -3.63 -2.14
C ARG A 81 3.69 -4.11 -0.69
N GLU A 82 4.48 -5.14 -0.47
CA GLU A 82 4.73 -5.65 0.87
C GLU A 82 5.71 -4.75 1.63
N PRO A 83 5.53 -4.54 2.94
CA PRO A 83 6.57 -3.95 3.78
C PRO A 83 7.85 -4.80 3.69
N TYR A 84 9.01 -4.16 3.75
CA TYR A 84 10.29 -4.88 3.74
C TYR A 84 10.32 -5.93 4.87
N SER A 85 10.61 -7.19 4.54
CA SER A 85 10.52 -8.35 5.45
C SER A 85 9.11 -8.68 5.97
N ALA A 86 8.05 -8.38 5.22
CA ALA A 86 6.70 -8.76 5.59
C ALA A 86 6.56 -10.27 5.78
N ASN A 87 5.83 -10.64 6.82
CA ASN A 87 5.43 -12.04 7.02
C ASN A 87 4.12 -12.29 6.29
N LYS A 88 4.12 -13.15 5.25
CA LYS A 88 2.95 -13.47 4.43
C LYS A 88 1.78 -14.01 5.25
N ASN A 89 2.06 -14.76 6.32
CA ASN A 89 1.01 -15.24 7.21
C ASN A 89 0.31 -14.09 7.95
N ILE A 90 1.06 -13.07 8.39
CA ILE A 90 0.47 -11.88 9.03
C ILE A 90 -0.32 -11.04 8.02
N LEU A 91 0.16 -10.92 6.79
CA LEU A 91 -0.60 -10.27 5.70
C LEU A 91 -1.93 -11.00 5.45
N LEU A 92 -1.92 -12.33 5.42
CA LEU A 92 -3.13 -13.11 5.25
C LEU A 92 -4.10 -12.91 6.42
N LEU A 93 -3.61 -12.93 7.66
CA LEU A 93 -4.42 -12.66 8.86
C LEU A 93 -5.07 -11.27 8.80
N ALA A 94 -4.32 -10.25 8.38
CA ALA A 94 -4.82 -8.90 8.19
C ALA A 94 -5.89 -8.83 7.10
N SER A 95 -5.69 -9.53 6.00
CA SER A 95 -6.66 -9.65 4.90
C SER A 95 -7.97 -10.30 5.38
N ASP A 96 -7.86 -11.42 6.10
CA ASP A 96 -9.00 -12.14 6.64
C ASP A 96 -9.78 -11.30 7.64
N ALA A 97 -9.07 -10.55 8.51
CA ALA A 97 -9.69 -9.62 9.46
C ALA A 97 -10.44 -8.50 8.73
N THR A 98 -9.82 -7.89 7.72
CA THR A 98 -10.43 -6.82 6.91
C THR A 98 -11.70 -7.32 6.20
N ILE A 99 -11.64 -8.49 5.55
CA ILE A 99 -12.81 -9.04 4.87
C ILE A 99 -13.91 -9.38 5.88
N ASN A 100 -13.57 -10.03 7.00
CA ASN A 100 -14.53 -10.41 8.03
C ASN A 100 -15.23 -9.19 8.66
N GLN A 101 -14.59 -8.03 8.70
CA GLN A 101 -15.17 -6.79 9.18
C GLN A 101 -16.33 -6.32 8.30
N PHE A 102 -16.24 -6.48 6.99
CA PHE A 102 -17.21 -5.98 6.01
C PHE A 102 -18.15 -7.07 5.46
N TYR A 103 -17.69 -8.31 5.40
CA TYR A 103 -18.40 -9.41 4.77
C TYR A 103 -18.58 -10.59 5.72
N LYS A 104 -19.84 -11.02 5.90
CA LYS A 104 -20.16 -12.21 6.67
C LYS A 104 -20.12 -13.43 5.75
N THR A 105 -19.02 -14.15 5.79
CA THR A 105 -18.88 -15.42 5.06
C THR A 105 -19.60 -16.58 5.74
N GLU A 106 -20.09 -17.52 4.94
CA GLU A 106 -20.66 -18.79 5.41
C GLU A 106 -19.60 -19.88 5.56
N VAL A 107 -18.45 -19.69 4.89
CA VAL A 107 -17.31 -20.61 5.02
C VAL A 107 -16.37 -20.15 6.12
N ARG A 108 -15.66 -21.11 6.68
CA ARG A 108 -14.70 -20.87 7.77
C ARG A 108 -13.41 -20.29 7.19
N LEU A 109 -13.02 -19.11 7.67
CA LEU A 109 -11.72 -18.51 7.42
C LEU A 109 -10.76 -18.90 8.55
N GLU A 110 -9.73 -19.64 8.23
CA GLU A 110 -8.75 -20.14 9.22
C GLU A 110 -8.05 -19.01 9.96
N GLY A 111 -7.71 -17.92 9.25
CA GLY A 111 -7.09 -16.74 9.85
C GLY A 111 -8.02 -16.05 10.86
N VAL A 112 -9.33 -15.95 10.58
CA VAL A 112 -10.30 -15.38 11.52
C VAL A 112 -10.41 -16.23 12.78
N GLU A 113 -10.45 -17.56 12.65
CA GLU A 113 -10.52 -18.47 13.80
C GLU A 113 -9.23 -18.40 14.64
N TYR A 114 -8.09 -18.32 13.99
CA TYR A 114 -6.81 -18.10 14.67
C TYR A 114 -6.82 -16.78 15.46
N LEU A 115 -7.23 -15.68 14.84
CA LEU A 115 -7.31 -14.37 15.49
C LEU A 115 -8.28 -14.37 16.66
N LYS A 116 -9.42 -15.09 16.57
CA LYS A 116 -10.36 -15.27 17.69
C LYS A 116 -9.70 -16.01 18.86
N SER A 117 -8.95 -17.07 18.56
CA SER A 117 -8.22 -17.83 19.60
C SER A 117 -7.14 -16.96 20.25
N LEU A 118 -6.44 -16.16 19.46
CA LEU A 118 -5.42 -15.21 19.92
C LEU A 118 -6.04 -14.14 20.83
N ALA A 119 -7.14 -13.54 20.40
CA ALA A 119 -7.89 -12.55 21.18
C ALA A 119 -8.40 -13.10 22.52
N LYS A 120 -8.83 -14.37 22.55
CA LYS A 120 -9.25 -15.02 23.79
C LYS A 120 -8.07 -15.19 24.74
N ARG A 121 -6.94 -15.75 24.27
CA ARG A 121 -5.73 -15.90 25.07
C ARG A 121 -5.24 -14.56 25.62
N PHE A 122 -5.25 -13.53 24.79
CA PHE A 122 -4.85 -12.18 25.19
C PHE A 122 -5.71 -11.61 26.32
N LYS A 123 -7.02 -11.87 26.32
CA LYS A 123 -7.93 -11.44 27.39
C LYS A 123 -7.80 -12.26 28.69
N GLU A 124 -7.21 -13.45 28.64
CA GLU A 124 -6.96 -14.31 29.78
C GLU A 124 -5.66 -13.97 30.51
N LEU A 125 -4.78 -13.14 29.93
CA LEU A 125 -3.53 -12.67 30.52
C LEU A 125 -3.81 -11.47 31.44
N GLU A 126 -3.19 -11.46 32.64
CA GLU A 126 -3.36 -10.35 33.60
C GLU A 126 -2.71 -9.05 33.10
N ASN A 127 -1.58 -9.15 32.35
CA ASN A 127 -0.88 -8.03 31.72
C ASN A 127 -0.43 -8.43 30.32
N PRO A 128 -1.36 -8.42 29.33
CA PRO A 128 -1.10 -8.99 28.02
C PRO A 128 -0.02 -8.30 27.20
N LEU A 129 0.32 -7.04 27.51
CA LEU A 129 1.31 -6.24 26.80
C LEU A 129 2.55 -5.93 27.63
N GLY A 130 2.65 -6.47 28.87
CA GLY A 130 3.72 -6.14 29.80
C GLY A 130 3.55 -4.77 30.49
N GLU A 131 4.36 -4.53 31.54
CA GLU A 131 4.26 -3.30 32.35
C GLU A 131 4.55 -2.01 31.54
N GLU A 132 5.35 -2.09 30.49
CA GLU A 132 5.73 -0.94 29.66
C GLU A 132 4.56 -0.36 28.86
N TRP A 133 3.54 -1.16 28.56
CA TRP A 133 2.38 -0.78 27.77
C TRP A 133 1.10 -0.61 28.59
N ALA A 134 1.14 -0.95 29.87
CA ALA A 134 -0.01 -0.85 30.76
C ALA A 134 -0.53 0.60 30.85
N GLY A 135 -1.77 0.81 30.42
CA GLY A 135 -2.45 2.11 30.46
C GLY A 135 -2.14 3.04 29.27
N THR A 136 -1.36 2.60 28.27
CA THR A 136 -1.11 3.39 27.07
C THR A 136 -2.36 3.49 26.17
N GLU A 137 -2.39 4.47 25.25
CA GLU A 137 -3.49 4.60 24.30
C GLU A 137 -3.51 3.44 23.30
N GLU A 138 -2.35 2.87 22.98
CA GLU A 138 -2.20 1.68 22.15
C GLU A 138 -2.85 0.47 22.81
N GLU A 139 -2.64 0.24 24.11
CA GLU A 139 -3.32 -0.84 24.83
C GLU A 139 -4.84 -0.66 24.83
N LYS A 140 -5.31 0.54 25.14
CA LYS A 140 -6.74 0.87 25.14
C LYS A 140 -7.36 0.68 23.77
N PHE A 141 -6.70 1.14 22.72
CA PHE A 141 -7.12 0.95 21.34
C PHE A 141 -7.20 -0.52 20.99
N PHE A 142 -6.19 -1.29 21.35
CA PHE A 142 -6.11 -2.71 21.13
C PHE A 142 -7.24 -3.49 21.82
N MET A 143 -7.47 -3.20 23.11
CA MET A 143 -8.54 -3.84 23.87
C MET A 143 -9.95 -3.52 23.35
N ARG A 144 -10.14 -2.34 22.76
CA ARG A 144 -11.41 -1.96 22.12
C ARG A 144 -11.65 -2.68 20.80
N ASN A 145 -10.60 -2.83 19.99
CA ASN A 145 -10.71 -3.33 18.61
C ASN A 145 -10.62 -4.85 18.48
N LEU A 146 -10.16 -5.58 19.50
CA LEU A 146 -10.21 -7.04 19.58
C LEU A 146 -11.56 -7.60 20.05
N ASN A 147 -12.61 -6.81 20.02
CA ASN A 147 -13.93 -7.29 20.38
C ASN A 147 -14.57 -8.06 19.22
N ILE A 148 -15.18 -9.20 19.56
CA ILE A 148 -15.94 -10.01 18.64
C ILE A 148 -17.42 -9.81 18.96
N ASP A 149 -18.20 -9.35 17.99
CA ASP A 149 -19.64 -9.30 18.14
C ASP A 149 -20.20 -10.72 18.33
N ARG A 150 -20.79 -10.98 19.48
CA ARG A 150 -21.34 -12.30 19.86
C ARG A 150 -22.48 -12.76 18.94
N ARG A 151 -23.16 -11.83 18.24
CA ARG A 151 -24.29 -12.16 17.36
C ARG A 151 -23.81 -12.51 15.94
N THR A 152 -22.84 -11.78 15.43
CA THR A 152 -22.39 -11.91 14.04
C THR A 152 -21.10 -12.70 13.91
N GLY A 153 -20.34 -12.89 15.01
CA GLY A 153 -19.02 -13.50 14.98
C GLY A 153 -17.96 -12.66 14.27
N ARG A 154 -18.28 -11.40 13.95
CA ARG A 154 -17.36 -10.47 13.30
C ARG A 154 -16.46 -9.79 14.31
N PHE A 155 -15.28 -9.42 13.88
CA PHE A 155 -14.50 -8.45 14.61
C PHE A 155 -15.26 -7.12 14.62
N TYR A 156 -15.44 -6.58 15.80
CA TYR A 156 -16.02 -5.28 16.01
C TYR A 156 -14.86 -4.32 16.34
N ALA A 157 -14.58 -3.42 15.41
CA ALA A 157 -13.79 -2.23 15.69
C ALA A 157 -14.77 -1.07 15.78
N GLU A 158 -14.63 -0.23 16.80
CA GLU A 158 -15.41 1.02 16.89
C GLU A 158 -15.14 1.91 15.65
N ASP A 159 -13.91 1.85 15.16
CA ASP A 159 -13.48 2.42 13.88
C ASP A 159 -13.20 1.29 12.90
N ASN A 160 -13.70 1.42 11.65
CA ASN A 160 -13.37 0.48 10.59
C ASN A 160 -11.87 0.54 10.31
N LEU A 161 -11.14 -0.50 10.74
CA LEU A 161 -9.71 -0.59 10.56
C LEU A 161 -9.36 -0.91 9.11
N SER A 162 -8.34 -0.23 8.57
CA SER A 162 -7.77 -0.56 7.29
C SER A 162 -6.98 -1.88 7.34
N PHE A 163 -6.67 -2.45 6.18
CA PHE A 163 -5.79 -3.62 6.09
C PHE A 163 -4.43 -3.37 6.76
N GLU A 164 -3.90 -2.17 6.58
CA GLU A 164 -2.63 -1.71 7.15
C GLU A 164 -2.66 -1.64 8.67
N ASP A 165 -3.77 -1.16 9.23
CA ASP A 165 -3.95 -1.10 10.67
C ASP A 165 -4.06 -2.52 11.26
N TRP A 166 -4.82 -3.41 10.61
CA TRP A 166 -4.86 -4.81 10.99
C TRP A 166 -3.47 -5.47 10.94
N TYR A 167 -2.69 -5.22 9.88
CA TYR A 167 -1.34 -5.76 9.78
C TYR A 167 -0.44 -5.30 10.93
N LYS A 168 -0.40 -4.01 11.23
CA LYS A 168 0.39 -3.46 12.34
C LYS A 168 0.00 -4.09 13.66
N TRP A 169 -1.29 -4.20 13.94
CA TRP A 169 -1.81 -4.77 15.17
C TRP A 169 -1.49 -6.24 15.33
N ILE A 170 -1.70 -7.03 14.28
CA ILE A 170 -1.42 -8.46 14.31
C ILE A 170 0.07 -8.71 14.43
N PHE A 171 0.89 -7.95 13.72
CA PHE A 171 2.36 -8.02 13.82
C PHE A 171 2.85 -7.74 15.24
N PHE A 172 2.31 -6.69 15.85
CA PHE A 172 2.60 -6.33 17.23
C PHE A 172 2.22 -7.45 18.20
N LEU A 173 1.01 -8.00 18.07
CA LEU A 173 0.51 -9.12 18.87
C LEU A 173 1.40 -10.35 18.79
N VAL A 174 1.68 -10.80 17.58
CA VAL A 174 2.49 -12.00 17.35
C VAL A 174 3.88 -11.82 17.92
N LYS A 175 4.46 -10.63 17.79
CA LYS A 175 5.79 -10.31 18.33
C LYS A 175 5.82 -10.35 19.87
N HIS A 176 4.82 -9.78 20.54
CA HIS A 176 4.78 -9.72 22.02
C HIS A 176 4.46 -11.07 22.66
N ILE A 177 3.53 -11.84 22.11
CA ILE A 177 3.25 -13.20 22.61
C ILE A 177 4.47 -14.11 22.47
N SER A 178 5.30 -13.91 21.44
CA SER A 178 6.53 -14.69 21.23
C SER A 178 7.64 -14.34 22.23
N THR A 179 7.69 -13.09 22.72
CA THR A 179 8.73 -12.65 23.68
C THR A 179 8.44 -13.07 25.12
N GLU A 180 7.19 -13.10 25.55
CA GLU A 180 6.83 -13.55 26.91
C GLU A 180 7.04 -15.06 27.11
N GLY A 181 6.89 -15.87 26.07
CA GLY A 181 7.21 -17.30 26.13
C GLY A 181 8.70 -17.60 26.41
N GLN A 182 9.61 -16.69 26.12
CA GLN A 182 11.04 -16.84 26.39
C GLN A 182 11.43 -16.48 27.84
N SER A 183 10.70 -15.57 28.49
CA SER A 183 10.98 -15.16 29.88
C SER A 183 10.52 -16.18 30.92
N ALA A 184 9.58 -17.05 30.60
CA ALA A 184 8.97 -18.02 31.54
C ALA A 184 9.58 -19.44 31.47
N GLY A 185 10.73 -19.64 30.82
CA GLY A 185 11.42 -20.94 30.78
C GLY A 185 10.73 -22.07 30.04
N ASN A 186 9.60 -21.82 29.38
CA ASN A 186 8.84 -22.78 28.60
C ASN A 186 8.94 -22.48 27.10
N SER A 187 10.10 -22.75 26.50
CA SER A 187 10.36 -22.62 25.07
C SER A 187 9.55 -23.54 24.15
N VAL A 188 8.62 -24.32 24.69
CA VAL A 188 7.82 -25.30 23.94
C VAL A 188 6.57 -24.69 23.31
N TYR A 189 6.19 -23.45 23.67
CA TYR A 189 4.95 -22.82 23.19
C TYR A 189 5.11 -21.92 21.96
N ALA A 190 6.31 -21.49 21.61
CA ALA A 190 6.54 -20.48 20.57
C ALA A 190 6.48 -21.02 19.12
N GLU A 191 6.72 -22.32 18.88
CA GLU A 191 6.78 -22.86 17.51
C GLU A 191 5.54 -23.68 17.10
N LYS A 192 4.76 -24.26 18.04
CA LYS A 192 3.62 -25.12 17.70
C LYS A 192 2.33 -24.39 17.37
N ASP A 193 2.22 -23.12 17.71
CA ASP A 193 0.97 -22.34 17.54
C ASP A 193 1.09 -21.21 16.50
N ALA A 194 2.16 -21.18 15.71
CA ALA A 194 2.28 -20.20 14.63
C ALA A 194 1.26 -20.50 13.51
N PHE A 195 0.48 -19.50 13.13
CA PHE A 195 -0.38 -19.61 11.96
C PHE A 195 0.46 -19.77 10.70
N VAL A 196 0.26 -20.86 9.97
CA VAL A 196 0.95 -21.16 8.71
C VAL A 196 -0.10 -21.52 7.67
N SER A 197 -0.09 -20.79 6.55
CA SER A 197 -0.98 -21.05 5.43
C SER A 197 -0.27 -20.72 4.11
N ASP A 198 -0.56 -21.48 3.08
CA ASP A 198 -0.06 -21.27 1.72
C ASP A 198 -0.98 -20.34 0.87
N ALA A 199 -2.03 -19.78 1.47
CA ALA A 199 -2.97 -18.92 0.76
C ALA A 199 -2.34 -17.63 0.22
N ALA A 200 -1.32 -17.09 0.91
CA ALA A 200 -0.61 -15.88 0.49
C ALA A 200 0.69 -16.15 -0.32
N ASP A 201 0.99 -17.40 -0.67
CA ASP A 201 2.24 -17.71 -1.39
C ASP A 201 2.37 -17.02 -2.75
N LEU A 202 1.24 -16.82 -3.42
CA LEU A 202 1.16 -16.13 -4.71
C LEU A 202 1.14 -14.60 -4.62
N TRP A 203 1.22 -14.06 -3.41
CA TRP A 203 1.15 -12.62 -3.23
C TRP A 203 2.48 -11.98 -3.59
N GLU A 204 2.44 -11.05 -4.52
CA GLU A 204 3.59 -10.27 -4.98
C GLU A 204 3.11 -8.93 -5.54
N GLU A 205 3.95 -7.91 -5.46
CA GLU A 205 3.65 -6.61 -6.05
C GLU A 205 3.48 -6.74 -7.57
N ASN A 206 2.31 -6.35 -8.08
CA ASN A 206 2.00 -6.40 -9.51
C ASN A 206 1.21 -5.16 -9.93
N GLU A 207 1.92 -4.21 -10.56
CA GLU A 207 1.32 -2.95 -11.01
C GLU A 207 0.28 -3.13 -12.10
N GLU A 208 0.49 -4.07 -13.02
CA GLU A 208 -0.45 -4.35 -14.11
C GLU A 208 -1.78 -4.89 -13.57
N ALA A 209 -1.71 -5.80 -12.58
CA ALA A 209 -2.90 -6.33 -11.91
C ALA A 209 -3.67 -5.20 -11.22
N GLN A 210 -2.97 -4.33 -10.49
CA GLN A 210 -3.60 -3.20 -9.81
C GLN A 210 -4.26 -2.22 -10.79
N GLU A 211 -3.62 -1.89 -11.92
CA GLU A 211 -4.22 -1.05 -12.95
C GLU A 211 -5.48 -1.68 -13.58
N ASN A 212 -5.47 -2.97 -13.83
CA ASN A 212 -6.62 -3.68 -14.39
C ASN A 212 -7.80 -3.71 -13.41
N ILE A 213 -7.53 -3.95 -12.13
CA ILE A 213 -8.54 -3.89 -11.07
C ILE A 213 -9.16 -2.48 -10.99
N GLN A 214 -8.33 -1.43 -11.01
CA GLN A 214 -8.80 -0.05 -10.99
C GLN A 214 -9.67 0.30 -12.20
N LYS A 215 -9.26 -0.13 -13.40
CA LYS A 215 -10.06 0.06 -14.61
C LYS A 215 -11.44 -0.63 -14.51
N ASN A 216 -11.49 -1.83 -13.93
CA ASN A 216 -12.75 -2.54 -13.69
C ASN A 216 -13.64 -1.79 -12.71
N ILE A 217 -13.08 -1.30 -11.60
CA ILE A 217 -13.82 -0.51 -10.60
C ILE A 217 -14.38 0.76 -11.22
N GLN A 218 -13.58 1.54 -11.97
CA GLN A 218 -14.03 2.76 -12.65
C GLN A 218 -15.15 2.50 -13.65
N LYS A 219 -15.01 1.43 -14.43
CA LYS A 219 -16.04 1.06 -15.40
C LYS A 219 -17.38 0.77 -14.70
N VAL A 220 -17.33 0.03 -13.60
CA VAL A 220 -18.51 -0.30 -12.80
C VAL A 220 -19.10 0.94 -12.10
N GLU A 221 -18.29 1.91 -11.71
CA GLU A 221 -18.77 3.20 -11.16
C GLU A 221 -19.61 3.98 -12.18
N ILE A 222 -19.17 3.98 -13.43
CA ILE A 222 -19.89 4.66 -14.52
C ILE A 222 -21.19 3.91 -14.86
N ASP A 223 -21.12 2.59 -14.93
CA ASP A 223 -22.24 1.74 -15.40
C ASP A 223 -23.20 1.34 -14.26
N GLY A 224 -22.88 1.62 -12.99
CA GLY A 224 -23.71 1.29 -11.82
C GLY A 224 -23.72 -0.19 -11.45
N GLY A 225 -22.76 -0.99 -11.93
CA GLY A 225 -22.71 -2.46 -11.79
C GLY A 225 -22.09 -2.99 -10.49
N TRP A 226 -22.38 -2.38 -9.34
CA TRP A 226 -21.82 -2.83 -8.04
C TRP A 226 -22.41 -4.13 -7.49
N GLY A 227 -23.52 -4.62 -8.04
CA GLY A 227 -24.20 -5.81 -7.56
C GLY A 227 -24.76 -5.66 -6.13
N GLU A 228 -24.74 -6.75 -5.35
CA GLU A 228 -25.20 -6.80 -3.96
C GLU A 228 -24.11 -6.47 -2.92
N LEU A 229 -23.02 -5.82 -3.32
CA LEU A 229 -21.93 -5.47 -2.41
C LEU A 229 -22.42 -4.61 -1.25
N GLY A 230 -22.12 -5.03 -0.03
CA GLY A 230 -22.43 -4.28 1.19
C GLY A 230 -21.76 -2.90 1.17
N GLY A 231 -22.48 -1.86 1.64
CA GLY A 231 -22.02 -0.47 1.55
C GLY A 231 -20.65 -0.20 2.22
N GLY A 232 -20.30 -0.95 3.26
CA GLY A 232 -18.98 -0.86 3.91
C GLY A 232 -17.85 -1.35 3.02
N LEU A 233 -18.00 -2.55 2.42
CA LEU A 233 -17.01 -3.13 1.51
C LEU A 233 -16.87 -2.30 0.24
N LYS A 234 -17.99 -1.82 -0.32
CA LYS A 234 -17.99 -0.90 -1.46
C LYS A 234 -17.16 0.35 -1.18
N ARG A 235 -17.40 1.00 -0.04
CA ARG A 235 -16.64 2.20 0.36
C ARG A 235 -15.16 1.90 0.50
N GLU A 236 -14.80 0.76 1.07
CA GLU A 236 -13.41 0.37 1.24
C GLU A 236 -12.71 0.14 -0.12
N ILE A 237 -13.36 -0.57 -1.04
CA ILE A 237 -12.87 -0.78 -2.41
C ILE A 237 -12.68 0.57 -3.13
N GLN A 238 -13.65 1.48 -3.04
CA GLN A 238 -13.57 2.81 -3.63
C GLN A 238 -12.43 3.64 -3.04
N ASN A 239 -12.33 3.69 -1.71
CA ASN A 239 -11.25 4.42 -1.03
C ASN A 239 -9.87 3.94 -1.49
N GLN A 240 -9.69 2.64 -1.65
CA GLN A 240 -8.41 2.07 -2.09
C GLN A 240 -8.13 2.30 -3.56
N ALA A 241 -9.15 2.21 -4.43
CA ALA A 241 -9.02 2.49 -5.85
C ALA A 241 -8.63 3.95 -6.10
N ASP A 242 -9.33 4.89 -5.48
CA ASP A 242 -9.05 6.33 -5.59
C ASP A 242 -7.63 6.65 -5.12
N PHE A 243 -7.21 6.06 -4.02
CA PHE A 243 -5.91 6.28 -3.43
C PHE A 243 -4.74 5.83 -4.32
N SER A 244 -4.74 4.57 -4.74
CA SER A 244 -3.68 4.02 -5.59
C SER A 244 -3.56 4.81 -6.91
N MET A 245 -4.68 5.31 -7.43
CA MET A 245 -4.70 6.10 -8.64
C MET A 245 -4.15 7.51 -8.44
N ASP A 246 -4.47 8.17 -7.32
CA ASP A 246 -3.97 9.52 -7.03
C ASP A 246 -2.45 9.55 -6.87
N TYR A 247 -1.87 8.58 -6.14
CA TYR A 247 -0.42 8.50 -5.96
C TYR A 247 0.32 8.27 -7.27
N ARG A 248 -0.09 7.28 -8.07
CA ARG A 248 0.53 6.97 -9.37
C ARG A 248 0.32 8.07 -10.38
N ARG A 249 -0.89 8.62 -10.43
CA ARG A 249 -1.22 9.74 -11.31
C ARG A 249 -0.39 10.97 -10.95
N ALA A 250 -0.27 11.29 -9.65
CA ALA A 250 0.54 12.40 -9.17
C ALA A 250 2.01 12.24 -9.56
N LEU A 251 2.60 11.05 -9.35
CA LEU A 251 3.98 10.75 -9.76
C LEU A 251 4.17 10.79 -11.28
N SER A 252 3.24 10.21 -12.05
CA SER A 252 3.31 10.22 -13.52
C SER A 252 3.20 11.64 -14.09
N GLN A 253 2.28 12.44 -13.57
CA GLN A 253 2.13 13.84 -13.97
C GLN A 253 3.33 14.68 -13.56
N PHE A 254 3.86 14.47 -12.34
CA PHE A 254 5.07 15.12 -11.89
C PHE A 254 6.24 14.80 -12.84
N ARG A 255 6.43 13.51 -13.15
CA ARG A 255 7.44 13.06 -14.12
C ARG A 255 7.30 13.72 -15.48
N GLN A 256 6.08 13.80 -16.02
CA GLN A 256 5.84 14.46 -17.31
C GLN A 256 6.21 15.95 -17.28
N ASN A 257 5.95 16.62 -16.17
CA ASN A 257 6.21 18.05 -16.02
C ASN A 257 7.70 18.38 -15.87
N ILE A 258 8.48 17.48 -15.23
CA ILE A 258 9.91 17.73 -14.96
C ILE A 258 10.84 17.29 -16.09
N VAL A 259 10.38 16.39 -16.98
CA VAL A 259 11.23 15.89 -18.06
C VAL A 259 11.47 16.97 -19.09
N SER A 260 12.68 17.53 -19.08
CA SER A 260 13.13 18.41 -20.15
C SER A 260 13.66 17.58 -21.32
N ALA A 261 13.23 17.92 -22.54
CA ALA A 261 13.75 17.31 -23.75
C ALA A 261 14.93 18.15 -24.26
N SER A 262 16.15 17.75 -23.94
CA SER A 262 17.35 18.34 -24.58
C SER A 262 17.57 17.72 -25.96
N ARG A 263 17.73 18.57 -26.96
CA ARG A 263 18.00 18.16 -28.34
C ARG A 263 19.50 18.10 -28.59
N ASN A 264 20.06 16.91 -28.70
CA ASN A 264 21.45 16.69 -29.04
C ASN A 264 21.59 16.32 -30.51
N LEU A 265 22.49 16.97 -31.21
CA LEU A 265 22.84 16.61 -32.58
C LEU A 265 23.76 15.38 -32.57
N THR A 266 23.48 14.42 -33.43
CA THR A 266 24.25 13.17 -33.50
C THR A 266 24.52 12.77 -34.95
N ARG A 267 25.73 12.29 -35.22
CA ARG A 267 26.09 11.70 -36.52
C ARG A 267 25.50 10.28 -36.71
N MET A 268 25.03 9.66 -35.62
CA MET A 268 24.46 8.29 -35.68
C MET A 268 23.05 8.25 -36.31
N LYS A 269 22.46 9.41 -36.59
CA LYS A 269 21.15 9.49 -37.27
C LYS A 269 21.25 10.52 -38.38
N PRO A 270 20.71 10.25 -39.58
CA PRO A 270 20.62 11.26 -40.64
C PRO A 270 19.61 12.34 -40.26
N SER A 271 19.83 13.55 -40.73
CA SER A 271 18.87 14.65 -40.60
C SER A 271 17.58 14.31 -41.38
N ARG A 272 16.41 14.51 -40.77
CA ARG A 272 15.12 14.32 -41.49
C ARG A 272 14.97 15.25 -42.71
N ARG A 273 15.65 16.39 -42.70
CA ARG A 273 15.54 17.43 -43.76
C ARG A 273 16.65 17.36 -44.79
N PHE A 274 17.86 16.96 -44.36
CA PHE A 274 19.07 17.01 -45.21
C PHE A 274 19.75 15.64 -45.38
N GLY A 275 19.11 14.57 -44.92
CA GLY A 275 19.63 13.20 -45.02
C GLY A 275 20.99 13.04 -44.34
N PHE A 276 21.89 12.28 -44.98
CA PHE A 276 23.25 12.02 -44.49
C PHE A 276 24.22 13.21 -44.56
N LYS A 277 23.83 14.30 -45.24
CA LYS A 277 24.65 15.50 -45.36
C LYS A 277 24.68 16.35 -44.08
N ALA A 278 23.76 16.11 -43.14
CA ALA A 278 23.69 16.83 -41.89
C ALA A 278 23.40 15.86 -40.71
N MET A 279 23.86 16.28 -39.54
CA MET A 279 23.59 15.51 -38.31
C MET A 279 22.10 15.48 -38.02
N GLY A 280 21.61 14.31 -37.66
CA GLY A 280 20.27 14.16 -37.09
C GLY A 280 20.22 14.60 -35.63
N SER A 281 19.02 14.62 -35.06
CA SER A 281 18.82 14.95 -33.65
C SER A 281 18.32 13.76 -32.86
N ARG A 282 18.85 13.61 -31.65
CA ARG A 282 18.35 12.69 -30.63
C ARG A 282 17.85 13.54 -29.46
N TYR A 283 16.62 13.31 -29.07
CA TYR A 283 16.10 13.90 -27.84
C TYR A 283 16.54 13.05 -26.67
N GLN A 284 17.23 13.64 -25.74
CA GLN A 284 17.59 13.02 -24.47
C GLN A 284 16.64 13.58 -23.42
N ARG A 285 15.83 12.70 -22.84
CA ARG A 285 14.91 13.07 -21.77
C ARG A 285 15.61 12.79 -20.45
N LYS A 286 16.00 13.83 -19.76
CA LYS A 286 16.69 13.76 -18.47
C LYS A 286 16.02 14.72 -17.52
N ALA A 287 15.96 14.33 -16.25
CA ALA A 287 15.47 15.17 -15.17
C ALA A 287 16.37 15.03 -13.95
N ASN A 288 16.67 16.15 -13.31
CA ASN A 288 17.30 16.20 -12.01
C ASN A 288 16.23 16.53 -10.98
N VAL A 289 16.13 15.72 -9.94
CA VAL A 289 15.12 15.85 -8.90
C VAL A 289 15.79 16.16 -7.58
N LEU A 290 15.29 17.16 -6.90
CA LEU A 290 15.62 17.43 -5.51
C LEU A 290 14.55 16.82 -4.62
N ILE A 291 14.96 16.12 -3.59
CA ILE A 291 14.06 15.54 -2.58
C ILE A 291 14.34 16.23 -1.26
N ALA A 292 13.33 16.84 -0.68
CA ALA A 292 13.38 17.45 0.64
C ALA A 292 12.65 16.54 1.64
N VAL A 293 13.35 16.09 2.66
CA VAL A 293 12.80 15.22 3.71
C VAL A 293 12.70 16.01 5.00
N ASP A 294 11.47 16.10 5.51
CA ASP A 294 11.20 16.68 6.81
C ASP A 294 11.71 15.76 7.92
N VAL A 295 12.49 16.33 8.84
CA VAL A 295 13.05 15.64 10.01
C VAL A 295 12.59 16.31 11.32
N SER A 296 11.44 16.97 11.28
CA SER A 296 10.79 17.57 12.44
C SER A 296 10.42 16.52 13.49
N GLY A 297 10.15 16.97 14.72
CA GLY A 297 9.88 16.07 15.85
C GLY A 297 8.60 15.23 15.72
N SER A 298 7.68 15.60 14.84
CA SER A 298 6.44 14.89 14.52
C SER A 298 6.65 13.69 13.59
N ILE A 299 7.78 13.63 12.86
CA ILE A 299 8.10 12.53 11.95
C ILE A 299 8.69 11.35 12.73
N THR A 300 8.02 10.21 12.69
CA THR A 300 8.50 8.97 13.32
C THR A 300 9.58 8.30 12.49
N ASP A 301 10.43 7.49 13.15
CA ASP A 301 11.46 6.69 12.46
C ASP A 301 10.85 5.75 11.40
N GLU A 302 9.62 5.30 11.61
CA GLU A 302 8.87 4.47 10.68
C GLU A 302 8.48 5.25 9.43
N SER A 303 7.93 6.46 9.58
CA SER A 303 7.60 7.36 8.46
C SER A 303 8.84 7.72 7.66
N PHE A 304 9.96 7.91 8.33
CA PHE A 304 11.24 8.19 7.69
C PHE A 304 11.74 7.01 6.84
N ASN A 305 11.65 5.77 7.35
CA ASN A 305 11.99 4.58 6.58
C ASN A 305 11.10 4.44 5.34
N ARG A 306 9.82 4.79 5.45
CA ARG A 306 8.88 4.82 4.31
C ARG A 306 9.31 5.85 3.26
N PHE A 307 9.74 7.03 3.66
CA PHE A 307 10.27 8.04 2.75
C PHE A 307 11.47 7.50 1.94
N PHE A 308 12.40 6.79 2.60
CA PHE A 308 13.52 6.17 1.90
C PHE A 308 13.10 5.07 0.93
N HIS A 309 12.12 4.28 1.27
CA HIS A 309 11.57 3.29 0.34
C HIS A 309 10.91 3.95 -0.88
N ALA A 310 10.14 5.01 -0.67
CA ALA A 310 9.53 5.77 -1.76
C ALA A 310 10.61 6.41 -2.66
N ILE A 311 11.67 6.96 -2.09
CA ILE A 311 12.79 7.53 -2.84
C ILE A 311 13.46 6.46 -3.74
N ASN A 312 13.72 5.26 -3.19
CA ASN A 312 14.32 4.18 -3.97
C ASN A 312 13.46 3.79 -5.18
N ASN A 313 12.13 3.84 -5.06
CA ASN A 313 11.24 3.55 -6.19
C ASN A 313 11.28 4.61 -7.29
N ILE A 314 11.50 5.88 -6.92
CA ILE A 314 11.64 6.96 -7.89
C ILE A 314 12.86 6.70 -8.80
N PHE A 315 13.92 6.05 -8.29
CA PHE A 315 15.08 5.65 -9.08
C PHE A 315 14.76 4.65 -10.18
N PHE A 316 13.85 3.71 -9.97
CA PHE A 316 13.48 2.70 -10.96
C PHE A 316 12.76 3.27 -12.19
N LEU A 317 12.37 4.54 -12.17
CA LEU A 317 11.70 5.18 -13.30
C LEU A 317 12.62 5.44 -14.53
N GLY A 318 13.90 5.15 -14.45
CA GLY A 318 14.85 5.13 -15.59
C GLY A 318 15.09 6.44 -16.37
N ILE A 319 14.38 7.52 -16.01
CA ILE A 319 14.41 8.83 -16.70
C ILE A 319 15.16 9.87 -15.86
N ILE A 320 15.32 9.61 -14.58
CA ILE A 320 15.96 10.53 -13.63
C ILE A 320 17.46 10.29 -13.67
N GLU A 321 18.22 11.33 -13.98
CA GLU A 321 19.68 11.27 -14.08
C GLU A 321 20.37 11.47 -12.73
N LYS A 322 19.82 12.38 -11.93
CA LYS A 322 20.38 12.76 -10.63
C LYS A 322 19.25 12.96 -9.62
N ILE A 323 19.41 12.36 -8.46
CA ILE A 323 18.57 12.61 -7.29
C ILE A 323 19.47 13.05 -6.15
N ASP A 324 19.20 14.24 -5.65
CA ASP A 324 19.83 14.78 -4.47
C ASP A 324 18.81 14.92 -3.35
N VAL A 325 19.22 14.67 -2.12
CA VAL A 325 18.37 14.76 -0.96
C VAL A 325 18.87 15.81 -0.01
N ILE A 326 17.94 16.63 0.48
CA ILE A 326 18.17 17.58 1.57
C ILE A 326 17.27 17.21 2.76
N PHE A 327 17.76 17.47 3.94
CA PHE A 327 17.01 17.29 5.17
C PHE A 327 16.74 18.64 5.81
N PHE A 328 15.53 18.86 6.25
CA PHE A 328 15.14 20.13 6.84
C PHE A 328 14.20 19.95 8.04
N ASP A 329 14.25 20.90 8.93
CA ASP A 329 13.26 21.14 9.99
C ASP A 329 12.93 22.65 10.01
N THR A 330 13.41 23.42 10.99
CA THR A 330 13.38 24.89 10.97
C THR A 330 14.40 25.47 9.98
N THR A 331 15.48 24.72 9.69
CA THR A 331 16.58 25.09 8.79
C THR A 331 17.05 23.87 8.00
N LEU A 332 17.86 24.08 6.97
CA LEU A 332 18.54 22.97 6.28
C LEU A 332 19.60 22.35 7.18
N LYS A 333 19.59 21.03 7.31
CA LYS A 333 20.55 20.31 8.17
C LYS A 333 21.95 20.20 7.56
N PHE A 334 22.03 20.17 6.25
CA PHE A 334 23.31 20.13 5.52
C PHE A 334 23.34 21.26 4.51
N SER A 335 24.49 21.91 4.39
CA SER A 335 24.71 22.98 3.38
C SER A 335 24.84 22.44 1.97
N THR A 336 25.14 21.14 1.82
CA THR A 336 25.27 20.46 0.52
C THR A 336 24.29 19.29 0.42
N PRO A 337 23.59 19.13 -0.72
CA PRO A 337 22.71 18.01 -0.93
C PRO A 337 23.45 16.68 -0.91
N VAL A 338 22.82 15.65 -0.38
CA VAL A 338 23.38 14.30 -0.37
C VAL A 338 22.92 13.58 -1.64
N SER A 339 23.86 13.30 -2.55
CA SER A 339 23.57 12.48 -3.73
C SER A 339 23.36 11.01 -3.32
N ILE A 340 22.18 10.49 -3.60
CA ILE A 340 21.87 9.11 -3.24
C ILE A 340 22.50 8.15 -4.24
N LYS A 341 23.69 7.67 -3.87
CA LYS A 341 24.30 6.45 -4.45
C LYS A 341 24.44 5.34 -3.44
N LYS A 342 24.12 5.58 -2.15
CA LYS A 342 24.28 4.63 -1.03
C LYS A 342 23.14 4.79 -0.01
N LYS A 343 22.81 3.72 0.71
CA LYS A 343 21.90 3.76 1.87
C LYS A 343 22.41 4.75 2.91
N ILE A 344 21.58 5.73 3.26
CA ILE A 344 21.86 6.67 4.35
C ILE A 344 21.25 6.08 5.63
N SER A 345 22.01 6.13 6.72
CA SER A 345 21.54 5.68 8.04
C SER A 345 20.93 6.84 8.81
N LEU A 346 19.78 6.63 9.42
CA LEU A 346 19.05 7.58 10.27
C LEU A 346 19.88 8.12 11.47
N LYS A 347 20.82 7.34 11.96
CA LYS A 347 21.60 7.71 13.17
C LYS A 347 22.47 8.95 13.00
N GLU A 348 22.66 9.40 11.78
CA GLU A 348 23.49 10.57 11.43
C GLU A 348 22.69 11.87 11.29
N ILE A 349 21.35 11.81 11.35
CA ILE A 349 20.51 12.99 11.14
C ILE A 349 19.96 13.48 12.48
N GLN A 350 20.55 14.52 13.01
CA GLN A 350 20.04 15.23 14.17
C GLN A 350 18.99 16.24 13.71
N GLY A 351 17.73 15.97 13.96
CA GLY A 351 16.58 16.86 13.82
C GLY A 351 15.64 16.60 14.97
N ARG A 352 14.81 17.50 15.33
CA ARG A 352 13.59 17.40 16.19
C ARG A 352 13.09 18.80 16.53
N GLY A 353 13.28 19.76 15.61
CA GLY A 353 12.71 21.11 15.68
C GLY A 353 11.28 21.16 15.10
N GLY A 354 10.74 22.37 14.97
CA GLY A 354 9.52 22.62 14.20
C GLY A 354 9.78 22.56 12.70
N THR A 355 8.74 22.74 11.87
CA THR A 355 8.84 22.59 10.39
C THR A 355 8.79 23.96 9.69
N ASN A 356 9.75 24.23 8.81
CA ASN A 356 9.79 25.40 7.96
C ASN A 356 10.01 25.01 6.49
N PHE A 357 8.92 24.95 5.72
CA PHE A 357 8.98 24.58 4.30
C PHE A 357 9.69 25.59 3.42
N GLN A 358 9.76 26.86 3.85
CA GLN A 358 10.37 27.92 3.07
C GLN A 358 11.84 27.64 2.74
N CYS A 359 12.59 27.07 3.68
CA CYS A 359 14.02 26.78 3.48
C CYS A 359 14.23 25.75 2.35
N ALA A 360 13.37 24.74 2.21
CA ALA A 360 13.45 23.76 1.14
C ALA A 360 13.08 24.38 -0.23
N VAL A 361 12.05 25.23 -0.26
CA VAL A 361 11.61 25.95 -1.47
C VAL A 361 12.65 26.98 -1.92
N ASP A 362 13.25 27.72 -1.00
CA ASP A 362 14.30 28.70 -1.32
C ASP A 362 15.56 28.01 -1.85
N PHE A 363 15.93 26.88 -1.27
CA PHE A 363 17.04 26.06 -1.78
C PHE A 363 16.76 25.59 -3.20
N PHE A 364 15.59 25.02 -3.47
CA PHE A 364 15.20 24.59 -4.82
C PHE A 364 15.19 25.77 -5.81
N THR A 365 14.67 26.92 -5.42
CA THR A 365 14.59 28.11 -6.29
C THR A 365 15.97 28.67 -6.65
N SER A 366 16.95 28.57 -5.72
CA SER A 366 18.31 29.04 -5.93
C SER A 366 19.15 28.09 -6.81
N HIS A 367 18.78 26.79 -6.88
CA HIS A 367 19.50 25.77 -7.64
C HIS A 367 18.74 25.39 -8.91
N LYS A 368 18.95 26.17 -9.99
CA LYS A 368 18.24 25.97 -11.28
C LYS A 368 18.57 24.67 -12.01
N GLU A 369 19.50 23.89 -11.50
CA GLU A 369 19.85 22.57 -12.04
C GLU A 369 18.77 21.52 -11.82
N TYR A 370 17.88 21.70 -10.83
CA TYR A 370 16.78 20.79 -10.54
C TYR A 370 15.53 21.17 -11.34
N ASN A 371 14.91 20.14 -11.93
CA ASN A 371 13.70 20.28 -12.74
C ASN A 371 12.42 20.14 -11.91
N GLY A 372 12.51 19.53 -10.71
CA GLY A 372 11.41 19.34 -9.81
C GLY A 372 11.86 19.09 -8.37
N LEU A 373 10.93 19.38 -7.44
CA LEU A 373 11.11 19.20 -6.01
C LEU A 373 10.06 18.21 -5.50
N ILE A 374 10.47 17.23 -4.71
CA ILE A 374 9.57 16.35 -3.96
C ILE A 374 9.78 16.66 -2.48
N ILE A 375 8.69 16.92 -1.75
CA ILE A 375 8.74 17.20 -0.31
C ILE A 375 8.02 16.08 0.41
N PHE A 376 8.73 15.40 1.32
CA PHE A 376 8.17 14.42 2.24
C PHE A 376 7.97 15.07 3.61
N THR A 377 6.74 15.09 4.11
CA THR A 377 6.37 15.75 5.37
C THR A 377 5.03 15.22 5.90
N ASP A 378 4.70 15.49 7.15
CA ASP A 378 3.35 15.34 7.72
C ASP A 378 2.45 16.57 7.45
N GLY A 379 2.99 17.61 6.82
CA GLY A 379 2.24 18.83 6.50
C GLY A 379 2.03 19.80 7.66
N GLN A 380 2.61 19.52 8.84
CA GLN A 380 2.48 20.36 10.01
C GLN A 380 3.48 21.52 9.96
N GLY A 381 3.11 22.58 9.27
CA GLY A 381 3.95 23.76 9.12
C GLY A 381 3.22 24.91 8.40
N ASN A 382 3.84 26.08 8.40
CA ASN A 382 3.27 27.22 7.68
C ASN A 382 3.46 27.05 6.17
N PRO A 383 2.43 27.31 5.34
CA PRO A 383 2.55 27.28 3.89
C PRO A 383 3.70 28.17 3.39
N PRO A 384 4.55 27.68 2.48
CA PRO A 384 5.63 28.49 1.93
C PRO A 384 5.11 29.53 0.94
N VAL A 385 5.83 30.63 0.79
CA VAL A 385 5.54 31.65 -0.21
C VAL A 385 6.26 31.29 -1.52
N MET A 386 5.48 31.06 -2.58
CA MET A 386 6.01 30.76 -3.92
C MET A 386 5.64 31.90 -4.90
N ARG A 387 6.65 32.48 -5.54
CA ARG A 387 6.47 33.62 -6.46
C ARG A 387 6.20 33.22 -7.90
N SER A 388 6.49 31.98 -8.26
CA SER A 388 6.33 31.43 -9.62
C SER A 388 5.82 30.00 -9.57
N SER A 389 5.21 29.57 -10.69
CA SER A 389 4.82 28.15 -10.83
C SER A 389 6.07 27.28 -10.84
N GLN A 390 6.17 26.38 -9.89
CA GLN A 390 7.26 25.43 -9.75
C GLN A 390 6.69 24.02 -9.70
N ASN A 391 7.40 23.05 -10.26
CA ASN A 391 7.01 21.65 -10.22
C ASN A 391 7.35 21.06 -8.84
N VAL A 392 6.43 21.11 -7.91
CA VAL A 392 6.59 20.55 -6.56
C VAL A 392 5.54 19.49 -6.32
N LEU A 393 5.99 18.33 -5.86
CA LEU A 393 5.14 17.23 -5.40
C LEU A 393 5.28 17.08 -3.89
N TRP A 394 4.18 17.24 -3.18
CA TRP A 394 4.08 17.01 -1.74
C TRP A 394 3.61 15.59 -1.49
N ILE A 395 4.37 14.85 -0.72
CA ILE A 395 4.05 13.48 -0.32
C ILE A 395 3.87 13.46 1.19
N LEU A 396 2.62 13.34 1.63
CA LEU A 396 2.25 13.40 3.03
C LEU A 396 2.36 12.00 3.67
N THR A 397 2.57 11.95 5.00
CA THR A 397 2.77 10.71 5.74
C THR A 397 1.51 9.87 5.84
N THR A 398 0.35 10.52 6.03
CA THR A 398 -0.94 9.83 6.21
C THR A 398 -2.03 10.49 5.35
N ARG A 399 -3.15 9.78 5.21
CA ARG A 399 -4.34 10.33 4.56
C ARG A 399 -4.89 11.54 5.30
N LEU A 400 -4.88 11.51 6.63
CA LEU A 400 -5.36 12.62 7.45
C LEU A 400 -4.51 13.88 7.22
N ASP A 401 -3.18 13.73 7.20
CA ASP A 401 -2.26 14.83 6.90
C ASP A 401 -2.51 15.40 5.51
N TYR A 402 -2.80 14.53 4.54
CA TYR A 402 -3.15 14.94 3.18
C TYR A 402 -4.46 15.74 3.14
N GLU A 403 -5.53 15.27 3.79
CA GLU A 403 -6.81 15.97 3.83
C GLU A 403 -6.68 17.36 4.48
N ASN A 404 -5.86 17.45 5.52
CA ASN A 404 -5.59 18.72 6.22
C ASN A 404 -4.71 19.69 5.40
N SER A 405 -3.74 19.16 4.66
CA SER A 405 -2.75 19.98 3.94
C SER A 405 -3.14 20.31 2.50
N ARG A 406 -3.96 19.48 1.87
CA ARG A 406 -4.42 19.65 0.48
C ARG A 406 -5.03 21.02 0.18
N PRO A 407 -5.87 21.63 1.06
CA PRO A 407 -6.48 22.92 0.77
C PRO A 407 -5.47 24.03 0.50
N TRP A 408 -4.42 24.14 1.32
CA TRP A 408 -3.41 25.17 1.15
C TRP A 408 -2.37 24.82 0.07
N ILE A 409 -2.02 23.51 -0.12
CA ILE A 409 -1.10 23.09 -1.18
C ILE A 409 -1.67 23.39 -2.56
N ASN A 410 -2.96 23.17 -2.77
CA ASN A 410 -3.62 23.45 -4.04
C ASN A 410 -3.68 24.94 -4.41
N LEU A 411 -3.51 25.83 -3.43
CA LEU A 411 -3.39 27.27 -3.68
C LEU A 411 -2.01 27.66 -4.22
N LEU A 412 -1.00 26.81 -4.05
CA LEU A 412 0.36 27.09 -4.53
C LEU A 412 0.49 26.74 -6.02
N PRO A 413 0.97 27.65 -6.86
CA PRO A 413 1.01 27.46 -8.31
C PRO A 413 2.00 26.36 -8.71
N GLY A 414 1.51 25.36 -9.48
CA GLY A 414 2.31 24.25 -9.97
C GLY A 414 2.55 23.12 -8.96
N ASN A 415 1.98 23.23 -7.77
CA ASN A 415 2.10 22.19 -6.71
C ASN A 415 1.04 21.11 -6.86
N LYS A 416 1.41 19.91 -6.47
CA LYS A 416 0.51 18.76 -6.35
C LYS A 416 0.79 18.06 -5.04
N SER A 417 -0.24 17.41 -4.49
CA SER A 417 -0.13 16.65 -3.26
C SER A 417 -0.66 15.24 -3.44
N THR A 418 -0.04 14.33 -2.73
CA THR A 418 -0.48 12.94 -2.55
C THR A 418 -0.03 12.47 -1.18
N TYR A 419 -0.44 11.32 -0.74
CA TYR A 419 0.04 10.74 0.51
C TYR A 419 0.62 9.34 0.26
N MET A 420 1.40 8.84 1.21
CA MET A 420 2.03 7.53 1.06
C MET A 420 1.05 6.42 1.42
N PRO A 421 0.98 5.36 0.60
CA PRO A 421 0.09 4.24 0.87
C PRO A 421 0.51 3.38 2.07
N PHE A 422 1.66 3.61 2.68
CA PHE A 422 2.19 2.88 3.84
C PHE A 422 3.25 3.68 4.57
#